data_9307cd903b793a090a745bb3df53ce6e
#
_entry.id   9307cd903b793a090a745bb3df53ce6e
#
_cell.length_a   1.000
_cell.length_b   1.000
_cell.length_c   1.000
_cell.angle_alpha   90.00
_cell.angle_beta   90.00
_cell.angle_gamma   90.00
#
_symmetry.space_group_name_H-M   'P 1'
#
loop_
_entity.id
_entity.type
_entity.pdbx_description
1 polymer ?
#
loop_
_entity_poly.entity_id
_entity_poly.type
_entity_poly.pdbx_seq_one_letter_code
_entity_poly.pdbx_strand_id
1 'polypeptide(L)'
;MASDGVGAGGSRLITGTRPRHLELESALATWLDRNRVLLFPSGFQANIAAVTALSERHTTVLVDRLIHHSLLAGIRTSGARLQRFAHNDLQDLDQRLQRLKHATTTPLVVTESLFSMEGTSPDLKGMADLCAHHGAHLLVDEAHGLGVLGPEGRGLCHGLRQPVALVSGTFGKAFGSGGAFLAGDHTTMERLLQTSGAFRYTTALAPPLVAGAQAALNLIQSNPTWGSELCQRSEFWRTALMNQGWPRPPGSGPVLPLLVGGDQDALDLQQKLEQAGLLSVAIRPPTVPEGTSRLRLVLRRDLPEGTLEQLLAALCAR
;
A
#
# COMPACT_ATOMS: atom_id res chain seq x y z
N MET A 1 -11.08 -2.13 26.32
CA MET A 1 -10.81 -0.79 26.90
C MET A 1 -10.70 -0.83 28.42
N ALA A 2 -11.51 -1.63 29.10
CA ALA A 2 -11.49 -1.66 30.58
C ALA A 2 -10.14 -2.10 31.18
N SER A 3 -9.39 -3.00 30.51
CA SER A 3 -8.11 -3.50 31.01
C SER A 3 -6.88 -2.74 30.52
N ASP A 4 -6.92 -2.19 29.29
CA ASP A 4 -5.72 -1.66 28.61
C ASP A 4 -5.71 -0.13 28.52
N GLY A 5 -6.85 0.52 28.82
CA GLY A 5 -7.03 1.96 28.63
C GLY A 5 -7.13 2.36 27.15
N VAL A 6 -7.02 3.66 26.88
CA VAL A 6 -7.14 4.25 25.53
C VAL A 6 -5.80 4.60 24.89
N GLY A 7 -4.71 4.60 25.66
CA GLY A 7 -3.34 4.90 25.19
C GLY A 7 -2.34 3.84 25.66
N ALA A 8 -1.26 3.68 24.93
CA ALA A 8 -0.21 2.69 25.26
C ALA A 8 0.71 3.16 26.40
N GLY A 9 0.87 4.47 26.61
CA GLY A 9 1.62 5.06 27.71
C GLY A 9 3.14 4.98 27.61
N GLY A 10 3.69 4.43 26.53
CA GLY A 10 5.13 4.30 26.30
C GLY A 10 5.46 3.66 24.97
N SER A 11 6.76 3.58 24.65
CA SER A 11 7.24 2.86 23.46
C SER A 11 7.18 1.35 23.65
N ARG A 12 7.23 0.61 22.54
CA ARG A 12 7.10 -0.86 22.49
C ARG A 12 8.10 -1.59 23.40
N LEU A 13 9.33 -1.14 23.48
CA LEU A 13 10.40 -1.77 24.24
C LEU A 13 10.48 -1.32 25.69
N ILE A 14 9.67 -0.35 26.13
CA ILE A 14 9.63 0.12 27.51
C ILE A 14 8.36 -0.41 28.18
N THR A 15 7.25 0.34 28.13
CA THR A 15 6.01 -0.02 28.81
C THR A 15 4.79 -0.05 27.89
N GLY A 16 4.98 0.26 26.59
CA GLY A 16 3.87 0.41 25.64
C GLY A 16 3.31 -0.89 25.09
N THR A 17 4.04 -2.01 25.22
CA THR A 17 3.54 -3.31 24.73
C THR A 17 2.46 -3.86 25.66
N ARG A 18 1.33 -4.25 25.06
CA ARG A 18 0.23 -4.96 25.71
C ARG A 18 0.07 -6.34 25.08
N PRO A 19 -0.56 -7.34 25.73
CA PRO A 19 -0.84 -8.64 25.13
C PRO A 19 -1.48 -8.56 23.76
N ARG A 20 -2.44 -7.66 23.55
CA ARG A 20 -3.12 -7.43 22.26
C ARG A 20 -2.18 -7.06 21.10
N HIS A 21 -1.07 -6.37 21.37
CA HIS A 21 -0.08 -6.08 20.33
C HIS A 21 0.57 -7.39 19.84
N LEU A 22 0.95 -8.26 20.77
CA LEU A 22 1.60 -9.54 20.44
C LEU A 22 0.62 -10.51 19.77
N GLU A 23 -0.64 -10.52 20.21
CA GLU A 23 -1.72 -11.32 19.62
C GLU A 23 -1.95 -10.91 18.15
N LEU A 24 -2.08 -9.60 17.87
CA LEU A 24 -2.26 -9.11 16.48
C LEU A 24 -1.02 -9.37 15.63
N GLU A 25 0.21 -9.16 16.15
CA GLU A 25 1.44 -9.47 15.44
C GLU A 25 1.51 -10.95 15.07
N SER A 26 1.17 -11.86 15.99
CA SER A 26 1.13 -13.29 15.74
C SER A 26 0.04 -13.68 14.71
N ALA A 27 -1.15 -13.12 14.83
CA ALA A 27 -2.25 -13.38 13.91
C ALA A 27 -1.92 -12.91 12.48
N LEU A 28 -1.32 -11.72 12.33
CA LEU A 28 -0.87 -11.21 11.04
C LEU A 28 0.27 -12.04 10.46
N ALA A 29 1.25 -12.48 11.28
CA ALA A 29 2.34 -13.33 10.84
C ALA A 29 1.81 -14.64 10.25
N THR A 30 0.87 -15.28 10.92
CA THR A 30 0.18 -16.48 10.44
C THR A 30 -0.60 -16.23 9.16
N TRP A 31 -1.41 -15.15 9.12
CA TRP A 31 -2.26 -14.83 7.98
C TRP A 31 -1.45 -14.54 6.70
N LEU A 32 -0.30 -13.84 6.85
CA LEU A 32 0.57 -13.44 5.74
C LEU A 32 1.61 -14.50 5.37
N ASP A 33 1.71 -15.61 6.13
CA ASP A 33 2.77 -16.61 6.02
C ASP A 33 4.17 -15.95 6.13
N ARG A 34 4.38 -15.18 7.23
CA ARG A 34 5.63 -14.49 7.54
C ARG A 34 6.13 -14.89 8.93
N ASN A 35 7.45 -14.88 9.10
CA ASN A 35 8.03 -15.32 10.39
C ASN A 35 7.73 -14.34 11.51
N ARG A 36 7.64 -13.03 11.23
CA ARG A 36 7.45 -12.00 12.25
C ARG A 36 6.78 -10.75 11.70
N VAL A 37 5.98 -10.12 12.56
CA VAL A 37 5.33 -8.82 12.32
C VAL A 37 5.68 -7.87 13.45
N LEU A 38 5.84 -6.58 13.15
CA LEU A 38 5.97 -5.49 14.12
C LEU A 38 4.95 -4.39 13.81
N LEU A 39 4.22 -3.94 14.83
CA LEU A 39 3.21 -2.88 14.70
C LEU A 39 3.81 -1.49 14.82
N PHE A 40 3.27 -0.56 14.05
CA PHE A 40 3.65 0.86 14.00
C PHE A 40 2.44 1.78 14.18
N PRO A 41 2.62 3.01 14.70
CA PRO A 41 1.53 3.99 14.82
C PRO A 41 0.97 4.46 13.48
N SER A 42 1.76 4.41 12.39
CA SER A 42 1.31 4.81 11.05
C SER A 42 2.11 4.11 9.94
N GLY A 43 1.50 4.01 8.74
CA GLY A 43 2.18 3.50 7.53
C GLY A 43 3.38 4.36 7.12
N PHE A 44 3.32 5.67 7.37
CA PHE A 44 4.43 6.57 7.10
C PHE A 44 5.68 6.17 7.90
N GLN A 45 5.53 5.94 9.21
CA GLN A 45 6.62 5.48 10.09
C GLN A 45 7.11 4.08 9.73
N ALA A 46 6.18 3.16 9.42
CA ALA A 46 6.51 1.81 8.99
C ALA A 46 7.39 1.82 7.73
N ASN A 47 7.05 2.62 6.73
CA ASN A 47 7.83 2.75 5.50
C ASN A 47 9.21 3.36 5.72
N ILE A 48 9.35 4.38 6.58
CA ILE A 48 10.66 4.89 6.98
C ILE A 48 11.48 3.79 7.65
N ALA A 49 10.88 3.05 8.59
CA ALA A 49 11.55 1.95 9.27
C ALA A 49 11.99 0.84 8.30
N ALA A 50 11.13 0.46 7.36
CA ALA A 50 11.43 -0.58 6.37
C ALA A 50 12.64 -0.22 5.50
N VAL A 51 12.62 0.99 4.94
CA VAL A 51 13.73 1.45 4.07
C VAL A 51 15.02 1.58 4.86
N THR A 52 15.00 2.20 6.05
CA THR A 52 16.21 2.37 6.87
C THR A 52 16.77 1.07 7.44
N ALA A 53 15.96 0.02 7.57
CA ALA A 53 16.43 -1.31 7.97
C ALA A 53 17.14 -2.06 6.83
N LEU A 54 16.76 -1.80 5.57
CA LEU A 54 17.27 -2.50 4.39
C LEU A 54 18.31 -1.68 3.60
N SER A 55 18.55 -0.42 3.97
CA SER A 55 19.45 0.45 3.20
C SER A 55 20.27 1.37 4.08
N GLU A 56 21.44 1.74 3.58
CA GLU A 56 22.40 2.64 4.18
C GLU A 56 23.02 3.55 3.11
N ARG A 57 23.91 4.47 3.50
CA ARG A 57 24.52 5.49 2.63
C ARG A 57 25.05 4.99 1.28
N HIS A 58 25.57 3.75 1.23
CA HIS A 58 26.15 3.18 0.01
C HIS A 58 25.17 2.28 -0.77
N THR A 59 24.01 2.00 -0.20
CA THR A 59 22.97 1.22 -0.87
C THR A 59 22.36 2.01 -2.02
N THR A 60 22.21 1.37 -3.18
CA THR A 60 21.36 1.89 -4.26
C THR A 60 19.94 1.36 -4.07
N VAL A 61 18.99 2.26 -3.95
CA VAL A 61 17.56 1.96 -3.86
C VAL A 61 16.89 2.27 -5.18
N LEU A 62 16.44 1.22 -5.87
CA LEU A 62 15.68 1.30 -7.12
C LEU A 62 14.20 1.35 -6.79
N VAL A 63 13.53 2.41 -7.22
CA VAL A 63 12.11 2.63 -6.90
C VAL A 63 11.28 2.79 -8.17
N ASP A 64 10.06 2.28 -8.15
CA ASP A 64 9.08 2.72 -9.14
C ASP A 64 8.91 4.25 -9.05
N ARG A 65 8.84 4.93 -10.19
CA ARG A 65 8.78 6.41 -10.21
C ARG A 65 7.57 7.00 -9.48
N LEU A 66 6.52 6.20 -9.26
CA LEU A 66 5.23 6.63 -8.69
C LEU A 66 5.03 6.18 -7.23
N ILE A 67 6.08 5.68 -6.55
CA ILE A 67 5.96 5.22 -5.17
C ILE A 67 5.48 6.30 -4.21
N HIS A 68 4.85 5.88 -3.14
CA HIS A 68 4.35 6.75 -2.08
C HIS A 68 5.46 7.57 -1.40
N HIS A 69 5.13 8.81 -1.04
CA HIS A 69 6.09 9.77 -0.46
C HIS A 69 6.79 9.27 0.82
N SER A 70 6.15 8.43 1.63
CA SER A 70 6.76 7.86 2.84
C SER A 70 7.99 6.99 2.54
N LEU A 71 7.99 6.26 1.43
CA LEU A 71 9.13 5.47 0.97
C LEU A 71 10.29 6.38 0.55
N LEU A 72 9.99 7.46 -0.19
CA LEU A 72 10.98 8.49 -0.52
C LEU A 72 11.56 9.16 0.73
N ALA A 73 10.73 9.43 1.74
CA ALA A 73 11.19 9.96 3.03
C ALA A 73 12.15 8.98 3.73
N GLY A 74 11.84 7.68 3.70
CA GLY A 74 12.71 6.63 4.23
C GLY A 74 14.08 6.60 3.53
N ILE A 75 14.11 6.72 2.21
CA ILE A 75 15.36 6.73 1.43
C ILE A 75 16.21 7.96 1.76
N ARG A 76 15.59 9.12 1.89
CA ARG A 76 16.30 10.34 2.32
C ARG A 76 16.87 10.18 3.73
N THR A 77 16.11 9.58 4.64
CA THR A 77 16.53 9.34 6.04
C THR A 77 17.70 8.35 6.13
N SER A 78 17.72 7.30 5.28
CA SER A 78 18.82 6.32 5.25
C SER A 78 20.10 6.88 4.60
N GLY A 79 20.01 7.98 3.86
CA GLY A 79 21.11 8.53 3.07
C GLY A 79 21.46 7.70 1.83
N ALA A 80 20.64 6.72 1.47
CA ALA A 80 20.85 5.84 0.33
C ALA A 80 20.76 6.57 -1.02
N ARG A 81 21.30 5.96 -2.06
CA ARG A 81 21.30 6.50 -3.43
C ARG A 81 20.00 6.14 -4.11
N LEU A 82 19.13 7.12 -4.35
CA LEU A 82 17.86 6.93 -5.05
C LEU A 82 18.07 6.83 -6.56
N GLN A 83 17.53 5.79 -7.17
CA GLN A 83 17.32 5.69 -8.62
C GLN A 83 15.87 5.29 -8.91
N ARG A 84 15.26 5.90 -9.94
CA ARG A 84 13.90 5.58 -10.35
C ARG A 84 13.89 4.73 -11.60
N PHE A 85 13.05 3.69 -11.65
CA PHE A 85 12.71 2.98 -12.88
C PHE A 85 11.31 3.37 -13.37
N ALA A 86 11.05 3.13 -14.63
CA ALA A 86 9.78 3.44 -15.27
C ALA A 86 8.64 2.63 -14.62
N HIS A 87 7.45 3.24 -14.50
CA HIS A 87 6.32 2.65 -13.80
C HIS A 87 5.95 1.27 -14.32
N ASN A 88 5.99 0.26 -13.44
CA ASN A 88 5.68 -1.14 -13.71
C ASN A 88 6.52 -1.76 -14.87
N ASP A 89 7.70 -1.23 -15.14
CA ASP A 89 8.55 -1.67 -16.24
C ASP A 89 9.67 -2.60 -15.73
N LEU A 90 9.48 -3.91 -15.93
CA LEU A 90 10.46 -4.94 -15.54
C LEU A 90 11.73 -4.86 -16.39
N GLN A 91 11.64 -4.40 -17.64
CA GLN A 91 12.81 -4.31 -18.52
C GLN A 91 13.74 -3.17 -18.08
N ASP A 92 13.21 -2.00 -17.73
CA ASP A 92 14.02 -0.91 -17.18
C ASP A 92 14.59 -1.30 -15.79
N LEU A 93 13.81 -2.00 -14.96
CA LEU A 93 14.30 -2.51 -13.68
C LEU A 93 15.48 -3.48 -13.87
N ASP A 94 15.36 -4.47 -14.77
CA ASP A 94 16.41 -5.44 -15.06
C ASP A 94 17.69 -4.76 -15.53
N GLN A 95 17.60 -3.83 -16.50
CA GLN A 95 18.74 -3.06 -16.99
C GLN A 95 19.46 -2.30 -15.89
N ARG A 96 18.71 -1.74 -14.91
CA ARG A 96 19.30 -1.02 -13.78
C ARG A 96 19.97 -1.98 -12.80
N LEU A 97 19.37 -3.11 -12.50
CA LEU A 97 19.95 -4.15 -11.64
C LEU A 97 21.23 -4.71 -12.26
N GLN A 98 21.27 -4.96 -13.57
CA GLN A 98 22.48 -5.39 -14.29
C GLN A 98 23.66 -4.42 -14.09
N ARG A 99 23.40 -3.10 -14.14
CA ARG A 99 24.44 -2.08 -13.91
C ARG A 99 24.99 -2.10 -12.47
N LEU A 100 24.25 -2.69 -11.53
CA LEU A 100 24.64 -2.82 -10.11
C LEU A 100 25.32 -4.15 -9.79
N LYS A 101 25.59 -5.00 -10.78
CA LYS A 101 26.23 -6.33 -10.60
C LYS A 101 27.50 -6.33 -9.75
N HIS A 102 28.24 -5.24 -9.75
CA HIS A 102 29.50 -5.08 -8.98
C HIS A 102 29.34 -4.09 -7.81
N ALA A 103 28.12 -3.78 -7.39
CA ALA A 103 27.89 -2.94 -6.23
C ALA A 103 28.42 -3.62 -4.95
N THR A 104 28.98 -2.82 -4.06
CA THR A 104 29.56 -3.30 -2.79
C THR A 104 28.48 -3.61 -1.74
N THR A 105 27.25 -3.13 -1.96
CA THR A 105 26.09 -3.33 -1.07
C THR A 105 24.96 -3.96 -1.87
N THR A 106 24.15 -4.78 -1.20
CA THR A 106 22.93 -5.36 -1.77
C THR A 106 21.95 -4.26 -2.21
N PRO A 107 21.55 -4.19 -3.49
CA PRO A 107 20.54 -3.25 -3.93
C PRO A 107 19.18 -3.50 -3.26
N LEU A 108 18.40 -2.42 -3.08
CA LEU A 108 17.02 -2.52 -2.61
C LEU A 108 16.08 -2.08 -3.73
N VAL A 109 15.10 -2.92 -4.07
CA VAL A 109 13.99 -2.60 -4.98
C VAL A 109 12.76 -2.29 -4.13
N VAL A 110 12.05 -1.20 -4.46
CA VAL A 110 10.87 -0.76 -3.72
C VAL A 110 9.72 -0.49 -4.68
N THR A 111 8.55 -1.06 -4.38
CA THR A 111 7.31 -0.88 -5.15
C THR A 111 6.09 -0.91 -4.25
N GLU A 112 4.91 -0.64 -4.82
CA GLU A 112 3.59 -0.84 -4.20
C GLU A 112 2.86 -1.98 -4.92
N SER A 113 2.04 -2.74 -4.23
CA SER A 113 1.20 -3.77 -4.86
C SER A 113 -0.01 -3.19 -5.59
N LEU A 114 -0.48 -2.04 -5.15
CA LEU A 114 -1.54 -1.25 -5.79
C LEU A 114 -1.24 0.24 -5.62
N PHE A 115 -0.95 0.91 -6.73
CA PHE A 115 -0.65 2.34 -6.73
C PHE A 115 -1.89 3.19 -6.50
N SER A 116 -1.82 4.05 -5.50
CA SER A 116 -2.99 4.77 -4.95
C SER A 116 -3.63 5.78 -5.90
N MET A 117 -2.86 6.33 -6.85
CA MET A 117 -3.33 7.35 -7.79
C MET A 117 -3.61 6.79 -9.19
N GLU A 118 -2.95 5.72 -9.57
CA GLU A 118 -3.04 5.07 -10.87
C GLU A 118 -3.98 3.87 -10.88
N GLY A 119 -4.21 3.24 -9.73
CA GLY A 119 -5.00 2.01 -9.63
C GLY A 119 -4.33 0.79 -10.27
N THR A 120 -3.07 0.92 -10.68
CA THR A 120 -2.28 -0.13 -11.33
C THR A 120 -1.56 -1.01 -10.31
N SER A 121 -1.24 -2.22 -10.71
CA SER A 121 -0.41 -3.17 -9.95
C SER A 121 0.77 -3.62 -10.81
N PRO A 122 1.97 -3.84 -10.22
CA PRO A 122 3.10 -4.41 -10.94
C PRO A 122 2.94 -5.93 -11.12
N ASP A 123 3.71 -6.51 -12.04
CA ASP A 123 4.00 -7.95 -12.02
C ASP A 123 4.98 -8.25 -10.88
N LEU A 124 4.44 -8.45 -9.67
CA LEU A 124 5.26 -8.73 -8.48
C LEU A 124 6.01 -10.05 -8.59
N LYS A 125 5.46 -11.04 -9.30
CA LYS A 125 6.17 -12.32 -9.51
C LYS A 125 7.42 -12.08 -10.35
N GLY A 126 7.30 -11.44 -11.50
CA GLY A 126 8.44 -11.10 -12.37
C GLY A 126 9.46 -10.20 -11.64
N MET A 127 8.99 -9.25 -10.82
CA MET A 127 9.86 -8.39 -10.03
C MET A 127 10.62 -9.16 -8.94
N ALA A 128 9.97 -10.08 -8.25
CA ALA A 128 10.62 -10.94 -7.25
C ALA A 128 11.64 -11.90 -7.90
N ASP A 129 11.31 -12.46 -9.07
CA ASP A 129 12.24 -13.30 -9.84
C ASP A 129 13.49 -12.51 -10.27
N LEU A 130 13.34 -11.24 -10.74
CA LEU A 130 14.46 -10.37 -11.07
C LEU A 130 15.31 -10.02 -9.83
N CYS A 131 14.66 -9.66 -8.72
CA CYS A 131 15.38 -9.36 -7.48
C CYS A 131 16.21 -10.57 -7.02
N ALA A 132 15.66 -11.77 -7.04
CA ALA A 132 16.36 -12.99 -6.69
C ALA A 132 17.54 -13.28 -7.64
N HIS A 133 17.33 -13.11 -8.95
CA HIS A 133 18.37 -13.29 -9.97
C HIS A 133 19.58 -12.36 -9.77
N HIS A 134 19.32 -11.11 -9.41
CA HIS A 134 20.37 -10.10 -9.20
C HIS A 134 20.85 -9.97 -7.74
N GLY A 135 20.35 -10.79 -6.82
CA GLY A 135 20.69 -10.73 -5.39
C GLY A 135 20.24 -9.42 -4.72
N ALA A 136 19.15 -8.81 -5.17
CA ALA A 136 18.59 -7.60 -4.61
C ALA A 136 17.50 -7.91 -3.57
N HIS A 137 17.35 -7.04 -2.57
CA HIS A 137 16.20 -7.09 -1.66
C HIS A 137 14.96 -6.49 -2.33
N LEU A 138 13.78 -7.04 -2.03
CA LEU A 138 12.49 -6.48 -2.45
C LEU A 138 11.69 -6.03 -1.23
N LEU A 139 11.26 -4.77 -1.23
CA LEU A 139 10.31 -4.18 -0.29
C LEU A 139 9.02 -3.83 -1.04
N VAL A 140 7.89 -4.34 -0.56
CA VAL A 140 6.58 -4.07 -1.17
C VAL A 140 5.66 -3.39 -0.16
N ASP A 141 5.12 -2.24 -0.53
CA ASP A 141 4.02 -1.60 0.20
C ASP A 141 2.67 -2.15 -0.28
N GLU A 142 2.04 -2.92 0.57
CA GLU A 142 0.72 -3.55 0.36
C GLU A 142 -0.44 -2.74 0.97
N ALA A 143 -0.22 -1.46 1.28
CA ALA A 143 -1.20 -0.64 1.97
C ALA A 143 -2.58 -0.61 1.29
N HIS A 144 -2.62 -0.68 -0.04
CA HIS A 144 -3.85 -0.74 -0.83
C HIS A 144 -4.23 -2.18 -1.28
N GLY A 145 -3.30 -3.14 -1.19
CA GLY A 145 -3.51 -4.52 -1.61
C GLY A 145 -4.16 -5.40 -0.54
N LEU A 146 -3.74 -5.23 0.73
CA LEU A 146 -4.23 -6.05 1.84
C LEU A 146 -5.73 -5.85 2.09
N GLY A 147 -6.44 -6.96 2.29
CA GLY A 147 -7.89 -7.00 2.41
C GLY A 147 -8.63 -6.95 1.06
N VAL A 148 -7.91 -6.81 -0.07
CA VAL A 148 -8.49 -6.59 -1.41
C VAL A 148 -7.89 -7.52 -2.45
N LEU A 149 -6.56 -7.49 -2.63
CA LEU A 149 -5.86 -8.23 -3.68
C LEU A 149 -5.27 -9.54 -3.16
N GLY A 150 -4.95 -10.41 -4.10
CA GLY A 150 -4.35 -11.71 -3.80
C GLY A 150 -5.35 -12.72 -3.23
N PRO A 151 -4.89 -13.95 -2.98
CA PRO A 151 -5.73 -15.00 -2.40
C PRO A 151 -6.29 -14.57 -1.04
N GLU A 152 -7.61 -14.62 -0.88
CA GLU A 152 -8.30 -14.29 0.40
C GLU A 152 -7.98 -12.88 0.94
N GLY A 153 -7.60 -11.94 0.05
CA GLY A 153 -7.20 -10.59 0.43
C GLY A 153 -5.84 -10.48 1.14
N ARG A 154 -4.99 -11.49 1.05
CA ARG A 154 -3.67 -11.53 1.72
C ARG A 154 -2.58 -10.68 1.05
N GLY A 155 -2.97 -9.93 0.00
CA GLY A 155 -2.04 -9.13 -0.80
C GLY A 155 -1.37 -9.93 -1.92
N LEU A 156 -0.65 -9.22 -2.79
CA LEU A 156 0.03 -9.82 -3.94
C LEU A 156 1.36 -10.48 -3.59
N CYS A 157 1.91 -10.21 -2.42
CA CYS A 157 3.14 -10.86 -1.93
C CYS A 157 2.89 -12.27 -1.37
N HIS A 158 1.63 -12.61 -1.07
CA HIS A 158 1.31 -13.93 -0.53
C HIS A 158 1.44 -15.01 -1.61
N GLY A 159 2.15 -16.11 -1.27
CA GLY A 159 2.37 -17.24 -2.18
C GLY A 159 3.44 -17.04 -3.25
N LEU A 160 4.18 -15.92 -3.24
CA LEU A 160 5.35 -15.75 -4.11
C LEU A 160 6.44 -16.76 -3.76
N ARG A 161 7.04 -17.38 -4.77
CA ARG A 161 8.13 -18.37 -4.59
C ARG A 161 9.44 -17.72 -4.16
N GLN A 162 9.71 -16.53 -4.68
CA GLN A 162 10.91 -15.77 -4.38
C GLN A 162 10.70 -14.88 -3.14
N PRO A 163 11.75 -14.66 -2.35
CA PRO A 163 11.62 -13.89 -1.11
C PRO A 163 11.29 -12.43 -1.36
N VAL A 164 10.35 -11.91 -0.58
CA VAL A 164 10.13 -10.48 -0.37
C VAL A 164 10.69 -10.15 1.00
N ALA A 165 11.70 -9.29 1.06
CA ALA A 165 12.43 -9.00 2.30
C ALA A 165 11.53 -8.37 3.37
N LEU A 166 10.71 -7.40 2.97
CA LEU A 166 9.70 -6.80 3.84
C LEU A 166 8.40 -6.51 3.08
N VAL A 167 7.28 -6.75 3.74
CA VAL A 167 5.95 -6.29 3.36
C VAL A 167 5.50 -5.22 4.34
N SER A 168 5.09 -4.07 3.83
CA SER A 168 4.47 -3.00 4.62
C SER A 168 2.95 -3.05 4.44
N GLY A 169 2.20 -2.91 5.52
CA GLY A 169 0.74 -2.86 5.51
C GLY A 169 0.19 -1.78 6.43
N THR A 170 -1.04 -1.36 6.20
CA THR A 170 -1.73 -0.36 7.04
C THR A 170 -3.11 -0.82 7.47
N PHE A 171 -3.50 -0.42 8.67
CA PHE A 171 -4.86 -0.64 9.17
C PHE A 171 -5.82 0.52 8.85
N GLY A 172 -5.30 1.62 8.29
CA GLY A 172 -6.10 2.82 7.98
C GLY A 172 -6.92 2.74 6.69
N LYS A 173 -6.95 1.58 6.01
CA LYS A 173 -7.66 1.38 4.74
C LYS A 173 -8.66 0.24 4.84
N ALA A 174 -8.45 -0.91 4.23
CA ALA A 174 -9.39 -2.04 4.24
C ALA A 174 -9.72 -2.54 5.66
N PHE A 175 -8.81 -2.40 6.61
CA PHE A 175 -9.05 -2.77 8.00
C PHE A 175 -9.90 -1.76 8.78
N GLY A 176 -10.15 -0.55 8.28
CA GLY A 176 -11.00 0.45 8.93
C GLY A 176 -10.57 0.85 10.35
N SER A 177 -9.28 0.75 10.69
CA SER A 177 -8.69 1.11 11.98
C SER A 177 -7.58 2.15 11.80
N GLY A 178 -6.58 2.17 12.65
CA GLY A 178 -5.41 3.03 12.55
C GLY A 178 -4.13 2.26 12.86
N GLY A 179 -2.99 2.81 12.43
CA GLY A 179 -1.71 2.15 12.55
C GLY A 179 -1.29 1.37 11.32
N ALA A 180 -0.19 0.64 11.45
CA ALA A 180 0.44 -0.09 10.37
C ALA A 180 1.31 -1.24 10.91
N PHE A 181 1.88 -2.01 9.99
CA PHE A 181 2.81 -3.07 10.36
C PHE A 181 3.88 -3.29 9.27
N LEU A 182 4.97 -3.92 9.67
CA LEU A 182 5.94 -4.55 8.78
C LEU A 182 5.97 -6.04 9.05
N ALA A 183 6.06 -6.83 7.98
CA ALA A 183 6.16 -8.28 8.03
C ALA A 183 7.37 -8.74 7.22
N GLY A 184 8.16 -9.68 7.77
CA GLY A 184 9.37 -10.18 7.12
C GLY A 184 9.91 -11.45 7.76
N ASP A 185 11.12 -11.84 7.36
CA ASP A 185 11.85 -12.92 7.99
C ASP A 185 12.35 -12.54 9.39
N HIS A 186 12.72 -13.54 10.18
CA HIS A 186 13.13 -13.32 11.57
C HIS A 186 14.34 -12.39 11.68
N THR A 187 15.36 -12.58 10.84
CA THR A 187 16.62 -11.82 10.88
C THR A 187 16.41 -10.34 10.54
N THR A 188 15.70 -10.08 9.47
CA THR A 188 15.37 -8.70 9.04
C THR A 188 14.52 -7.97 10.09
N MET A 189 13.52 -8.67 10.66
CA MET A 189 12.65 -8.08 11.68
C MET A 189 13.35 -7.87 13.02
N GLU A 190 14.29 -8.75 13.41
CA GLU A 190 15.12 -8.56 14.60
C GLU A 190 16.07 -7.37 14.41
N ARG A 191 16.75 -7.28 13.26
CA ARG A 191 17.56 -6.11 12.92
C ARG A 191 16.74 -4.81 13.02
N LEU A 192 15.54 -4.79 12.45
CA LEU A 192 14.64 -3.64 12.51
C LEU A 192 14.28 -3.27 13.96
N LEU A 193 13.93 -4.25 14.79
CA LEU A 193 13.62 -4.04 16.21
C LEU A 193 14.80 -3.42 16.94
N GLN A 194 16.03 -3.83 16.64
CA GLN A 194 17.23 -3.34 17.32
C GLN A 194 17.73 -1.98 16.81
N THR A 195 17.50 -1.65 15.53
CA THR A 195 18.12 -0.47 14.90
C THR A 195 17.16 0.64 14.51
N SER A 196 15.86 0.34 14.33
CA SER A 196 14.91 1.34 13.82
C SER A 196 14.50 2.36 14.88
N GLY A 197 14.95 3.62 14.72
CA GLY A 197 14.50 4.73 15.55
C GLY A 197 12.99 4.97 15.47
N ALA A 198 12.39 4.78 14.30
CA ALA A 198 10.96 4.94 14.07
C ALA A 198 10.10 3.90 14.82
N PHE A 199 10.67 2.75 15.20
CA PHE A 199 10.01 1.77 16.06
C PHE A 199 10.32 2.00 17.54
N ARG A 200 11.59 2.22 17.88
CA ARG A 200 12.08 2.20 19.27
C ARG A 200 11.67 3.43 20.06
N TYR A 201 11.63 4.60 19.42
CA TYR A 201 11.48 5.90 20.08
C TYR A 201 10.11 6.54 19.85
N THR A 202 9.13 5.76 19.41
CA THR A 202 7.73 6.19 19.27
C THR A 202 6.84 5.49 20.29
N THR A 203 5.80 6.18 20.74
CA THR A 203 4.75 5.57 21.56
C THR A 203 4.07 4.46 20.74
N ALA A 204 3.79 3.33 21.39
CA ALA A 204 3.13 2.20 20.76
C ALA A 204 1.73 2.55 20.24
N LEU A 205 1.26 1.81 19.24
CA LEU A 205 -0.11 1.94 18.73
C LEU A 205 -1.13 1.78 19.88
N ALA A 206 -2.12 2.66 19.92
CA ALA A 206 -3.13 2.66 20.99
C ALA A 206 -3.91 1.34 21.02
N PRO A 207 -4.14 0.72 22.21
CA PRO A 207 -4.82 -0.57 22.33
C PRO A 207 -6.20 -0.66 21.68
N PRO A 208 -7.04 0.39 21.66
CA PRO A 208 -8.31 0.35 20.92
C PRO A 208 -8.14 0.18 19.42
N LEU A 209 -7.10 0.78 18.82
CA LEU A 209 -6.79 0.62 17.40
C LEU A 209 -6.26 -0.78 17.09
N VAL A 210 -5.46 -1.35 17.98
CA VAL A 210 -5.01 -2.76 17.90
C VAL A 210 -6.21 -3.71 17.93
N ALA A 211 -7.14 -3.48 18.86
CA ALA A 211 -8.37 -4.29 18.98
C ALA A 211 -9.26 -4.16 17.72
N GLY A 212 -9.38 -2.95 17.17
CA GLY A 212 -10.10 -2.70 15.91
C GLY A 212 -9.46 -3.42 14.74
N ALA A 213 -8.13 -3.35 14.62
CA ALA A 213 -7.38 -4.06 13.57
C ALA A 213 -7.52 -5.59 13.69
N GLN A 214 -7.49 -6.14 14.92
CA GLN A 214 -7.71 -7.57 15.14
C GLN A 214 -9.14 -8.00 14.73
N ALA A 215 -10.15 -7.21 15.11
CA ALA A 215 -11.53 -7.48 14.72
C ALA A 215 -11.70 -7.46 13.19
N ALA A 216 -11.08 -6.48 12.52
CA ALA A 216 -11.09 -6.40 11.07
C ALA A 216 -10.37 -7.59 10.41
N LEU A 217 -9.22 -8.01 10.93
CA LEU A 217 -8.52 -9.21 10.46
C LEU A 217 -9.42 -10.45 10.54
N ASN A 218 -10.10 -10.65 11.68
CA ASN A 218 -11.01 -11.77 11.87
C ASN A 218 -12.18 -11.73 10.86
N LEU A 219 -12.73 -10.54 10.59
CA LEU A 219 -13.78 -10.35 9.58
C LEU A 219 -13.27 -10.68 8.17
N ILE A 220 -12.08 -10.22 7.78
CA ILE A 220 -11.48 -10.52 6.47
C ILE A 220 -11.27 -12.03 6.32
N GLN A 221 -10.72 -12.70 7.34
CA GLN A 221 -10.48 -14.15 7.34
C GLN A 221 -11.79 -14.94 7.27
N SER A 222 -12.84 -14.46 7.93
CA SER A 222 -14.17 -15.11 7.90
C SER A 222 -14.93 -14.89 6.57
N ASN A 223 -14.44 -13.97 5.73
CA ASN A 223 -15.08 -13.61 4.46
C ASN A 223 -14.02 -13.53 3.33
N PRO A 224 -13.45 -14.66 2.94
CA PRO A 224 -12.30 -14.72 2.02
C PRO A 224 -12.61 -14.21 0.60
N THR A 225 -13.89 -14.07 0.24
CA THR A 225 -14.33 -13.61 -1.09
C THR A 225 -14.50 -12.09 -1.19
N TRP A 226 -14.49 -11.35 -0.08
CA TRP A 226 -14.78 -9.90 -0.09
C TRP A 226 -13.88 -9.11 -1.03
N GLY A 227 -12.59 -9.42 -1.04
CA GLY A 227 -11.62 -8.76 -1.93
C GLY A 227 -11.92 -9.05 -3.40
N SER A 228 -12.15 -10.32 -3.77
CA SER A 228 -12.45 -10.72 -5.15
C SER A 228 -13.79 -10.16 -5.63
N GLU A 229 -14.83 -10.14 -4.78
CA GLU A 229 -16.12 -9.50 -5.08
C GLU A 229 -15.97 -8.01 -5.36
N LEU A 230 -15.14 -7.30 -4.56
CA LEU A 230 -14.86 -5.89 -4.79
C LEU A 230 -14.10 -5.66 -6.10
N CYS A 231 -13.15 -6.51 -6.44
CA CYS A 231 -12.44 -6.46 -7.72
C CYS A 231 -13.37 -6.73 -8.92
N GLN A 232 -14.27 -7.70 -8.81
CA GLN A 232 -15.30 -7.98 -9.85
C GLN A 232 -16.25 -6.79 -10.03
N ARG A 233 -16.72 -6.18 -8.93
CA ARG A 233 -17.51 -4.94 -8.98
C ARG A 233 -16.73 -3.83 -9.66
N SER A 234 -15.46 -3.70 -9.35
CA SER A 234 -14.59 -2.66 -9.94
C SER A 234 -14.44 -2.84 -11.45
N GLU A 235 -14.35 -4.07 -11.93
CA GLU A 235 -14.30 -4.37 -13.37
C GLU A 235 -15.63 -4.09 -14.07
N PHE A 236 -16.74 -4.40 -13.43
CA PHE A 236 -18.07 -4.03 -13.91
C PHE A 236 -18.21 -2.52 -14.09
N TRP A 237 -17.75 -1.73 -13.11
CA TRP A 237 -17.76 -0.27 -13.18
C TRP A 237 -16.86 0.27 -14.28
N ARG A 238 -15.66 -0.32 -14.49
CA ARG A 238 -14.78 0.05 -15.63
C ARG A 238 -15.49 -0.16 -16.98
N THR A 239 -16.15 -1.29 -17.13
CA THR A 239 -16.91 -1.60 -18.34
C THR A 239 -18.06 -0.61 -18.55
N ALA A 240 -18.81 -0.29 -17.50
CA ALA A 240 -19.89 0.69 -17.57
C ALA A 240 -19.40 2.09 -17.96
N LEU A 241 -18.27 2.56 -17.40
CA LEU A 241 -17.65 3.82 -17.77
C LEU A 241 -17.20 3.85 -19.24
N MET A 242 -16.60 2.75 -19.72
CA MET A 242 -16.24 2.63 -21.15
C MET A 242 -17.45 2.70 -22.07
N ASN A 243 -18.55 2.07 -21.71
CA ASN A 243 -19.81 2.09 -22.50
C ASN A 243 -20.42 3.51 -22.54
N GLN A 244 -20.04 4.41 -21.62
CA GLN A 244 -20.41 5.83 -21.63
C GLN A 244 -19.37 6.72 -22.33
N GLY A 245 -18.37 6.13 -23.00
CA GLY A 245 -17.37 6.85 -23.78
C GLY A 245 -16.16 7.34 -22.97
N TRP A 246 -16.03 6.96 -21.71
CA TRP A 246 -14.83 7.27 -20.94
C TRP A 246 -13.69 6.31 -21.28
N PRO A 247 -12.42 6.77 -21.27
CA PRO A 247 -11.29 5.86 -21.31
C PRO A 247 -11.36 4.83 -20.18
N ARG A 248 -11.00 3.57 -20.45
CA ARG A 248 -11.00 2.55 -19.40
C ARG A 248 -10.05 2.96 -18.28
N PRO A 249 -10.53 3.10 -17.03
CA PRO A 249 -9.64 3.33 -15.89
C PRO A 249 -8.63 2.18 -15.78
N PRO A 250 -7.33 2.46 -15.60
CA PRO A 250 -6.30 1.43 -15.52
C PRO A 250 -6.46 0.53 -14.29
N GLY A 251 -5.72 -0.59 -14.30
CA GLY A 251 -5.68 -1.55 -13.20
C GLY A 251 -6.90 -2.48 -13.11
N SER A 252 -6.98 -3.23 -12.02
CA SER A 252 -8.02 -4.22 -11.73
C SER A 252 -8.59 -4.14 -10.32
N GLY A 253 -8.03 -3.29 -9.45
CA GLY A 253 -8.46 -3.08 -8.07
C GLY A 253 -9.54 -1.99 -7.95
N PRO A 254 -9.92 -1.62 -6.70
CA PRO A 254 -11.02 -0.71 -6.42
C PRO A 254 -10.69 0.77 -6.64
N VAL A 255 -9.48 1.12 -7.02
CA VAL A 255 -9.09 2.48 -7.39
C VAL A 255 -9.32 2.67 -8.88
N LEU A 256 -10.22 3.55 -9.26
CA LEU A 256 -10.58 3.88 -10.64
C LEU A 256 -10.23 5.35 -10.91
N PRO A 257 -9.05 5.65 -11.46
CA PRO A 257 -8.71 7.00 -11.88
C PRO A 257 -9.43 7.32 -13.20
N LEU A 258 -10.35 8.26 -13.15
CA LEU A 258 -11.07 8.76 -14.33
C LEU A 258 -10.29 9.96 -14.88
N LEU A 259 -9.54 9.76 -15.96
CA LEU A 259 -8.70 10.80 -16.56
C LEU A 259 -9.58 11.90 -17.19
N VAL A 260 -9.37 13.14 -16.75
CA VAL A 260 -10.09 14.33 -17.23
C VAL A 260 -9.18 15.21 -18.08
N GLY A 261 -7.91 15.37 -17.67
CA GLY A 261 -6.90 16.16 -18.38
C GLY A 261 -6.70 17.53 -17.75
N GLY A 262 -7.65 18.46 -17.94
CA GLY A 262 -7.59 19.82 -17.40
C GLY A 262 -7.84 19.90 -15.89
N ASP A 263 -7.16 20.84 -15.22
CA ASP A 263 -7.29 21.02 -13.77
C ASP A 263 -8.66 21.56 -13.39
N GLN A 264 -9.14 22.57 -14.12
CA GLN A 264 -10.44 23.18 -13.88
C GLN A 264 -11.57 22.20 -14.23
N ASP A 265 -11.46 21.47 -15.33
CA ASP A 265 -12.43 20.45 -15.73
C ASP A 265 -12.58 19.35 -14.65
N ALA A 266 -11.48 18.96 -14.02
CA ALA A 266 -11.49 17.98 -12.94
C ALA A 266 -12.17 18.51 -11.68
N LEU A 267 -12.00 19.80 -11.35
CA LEU A 267 -12.70 20.47 -10.24
C LEU A 267 -14.20 20.63 -10.51
N ASP A 268 -14.55 21.05 -11.71
CA ASP A 268 -15.97 21.23 -12.11
C ASP A 268 -16.70 19.89 -12.07
N LEU A 269 -16.04 18.82 -12.53
CA LEU A 269 -16.59 17.48 -12.49
C LEU A 269 -16.69 16.94 -11.06
N GLN A 270 -15.71 17.22 -10.17
CA GLN A 270 -15.82 16.92 -8.74
C GLN A 270 -17.05 17.61 -8.13
N GLN A 271 -17.19 18.92 -8.34
CA GLN A 271 -18.32 19.68 -7.80
C GLN A 271 -19.66 19.11 -8.29
N LYS A 272 -19.75 18.72 -9.54
CA LYS A 272 -20.94 18.12 -10.13
C LYS A 272 -21.30 16.79 -9.47
N LEU A 273 -20.30 15.93 -9.21
CA LEU A 273 -20.51 14.68 -8.50
C LEU A 273 -20.94 14.92 -7.05
N GLU A 274 -20.36 15.91 -6.36
CA GLU A 274 -20.76 16.29 -5.00
C GLU A 274 -22.22 16.78 -4.94
N GLN A 275 -22.66 17.59 -5.92
CA GLN A 275 -24.07 18.01 -6.05
C GLN A 275 -25.01 16.83 -6.28
N ALA A 276 -24.52 15.77 -6.93
CA ALA A 276 -25.24 14.51 -7.09
C ALA A 276 -25.11 13.58 -5.87
N GLY A 277 -24.52 14.01 -4.74
CA GLY A 277 -24.36 13.20 -3.54
C GLY A 277 -23.21 12.18 -3.61
N LEU A 278 -22.31 12.33 -4.57
CA LEU A 278 -21.17 11.41 -4.78
C LEU A 278 -19.86 12.10 -4.40
N LEU A 279 -19.21 11.62 -3.34
CA LEU A 279 -17.89 12.12 -2.93
C LEU A 279 -16.81 11.56 -3.85
N SER A 280 -16.09 12.43 -4.54
CA SER A 280 -14.88 12.11 -5.30
C SER A 280 -13.81 13.17 -5.06
N VAL A 281 -12.58 12.91 -5.46
CA VAL A 281 -11.47 13.87 -5.29
C VAL A 281 -10.76 14.09 -6.62
N ALA A 282 -10.68 15.37 -7.03
CA ALA A 282 -9.87 15.79 -8.15
C ALA A 282 -8.38 15.78 -7.77
N ILE A 283 -7.62 14.90 -8.39
CA ILE A 283 -6.17 14.81 -8.24
C ILE A 283 -5.54 15.61 -9.36
N ARG A 284 -4.69 16.59 -9.00
CA ARG A 284 -4.11 17.59 -9.90
C ARG A 284 -2.60 17.72 -9.65
N PRO A 285 -1.87 18.41 -10.53
CA PRO A 285 -0.50 18.81 -10.24
C PRO A 285 -0.37 19.54 -8.87
N PRO A 286 0.73 19.34 -8.12
CA PRO A 286 1.92 18.54 -8.47
C PRO A 286 1.81 17.05 -8.14
N THR A 287 0.64 16.57 -7.65
CA THR A 287 0.45 15.15 -7.28
C THR A 287 0.53 14.23 -8.50
N VAL A 288 0.03 14.69 -9.64
CA VAL A 288 0.10 14.05 -10.95
C VAL A 288 0.72 15.01 -11.97
N PRO A 289 1.25 14.53 -13.11
CA PRO A 289 1.81 15.40 -14.16
C PRO A 289 0.76 16.36 -14.73
N GLU A 290 1.21 17.51 -15.27
CA GLU A 290 0.37 18.46 -15.98
C GLU A 290 -0.38 17.78 -17.14
N GLY A 291 -1.64 18.19 -17.37
CA GLY A 291 -2.50 17.60 -18.39
C GLY A 291 -3.03 16.19 -18.06
N THR A 292 -2.80 15.69 -16.86
CA THR A 292 -3.25 14.35 -16.43
C THR A 292 -4.13 14.38 -15.19
N SER A 293 -4.79 15.52 -14.93
CA SER A 293 -5.75 15.65 -13.84
C SER A 293 -6.89 14.65 -13.96
N ARG A 294 -7.30 14.09 -12.85
CA ARG A 294 -8.25 12.98 -12.81
C ARG A 294 -9.15 13.04 -11.59
N LEU A 295 -10.34 12.46 -11.70
CA LEU A 295 -11.11 12.09 -10.51
C LEU A 295 -10.64 10.75 -10.01
N ARG A 296 -10.33 10.66 -8.73
CA ARG A 296 -9.99 9.40 -8.07
C ARG A 296 -11.25 8.80 -7.45
N LEU A 297 -11.87 7.88 -8.17
CA LEU A 297 -12.98 7.10 -7.65
C LEU A 297 -12.41 5.90 -6.87
N VAL A 298 -12.92 5.66 -5.66
CA VAL A 298 -12.53 4.51 -4.84
C VAL A 298 -13.78 3.74 -4.45
N LEU A 299 -13.88 2.52 -4.93
CA LEU A 299 -15.01 1.67 -4.61
C LEU A 299 -14.84 1.06 -3.22
N ARG A 300 -15.94 1.04 -2.47
CA ARG A 300 -16.07 0.36 -1.20
C ARG A 300 -17.03 -0.81 -1.35
N ARG A 301 -16.93 -1.76 -0.45
CA ARG A 301 -17.83 -2.92 -0.45
C ARG A 301 -19.28 -2.53 -0.14
N ASP A 302 -19.46 -1.55 0.73
CA ASP A 302 -20.74 -1.10 1.28
C ASP A 302 -21.38 0.09 0.52
N LEU A 303 -21.02 0.27 -0.76
CA LEU A 303 -21.70 1.28 -1.58
C LEU A 303 -23.18 0.97 -1.72
N PRO A 304 -24.07 2.00 -1.58
CA PRO A 304 -25.50 1.83 -1.79
C PRO A 304 -25.83 1.29 -3.19
N GLU A 305 -26.91 0.55 -3.29
CA GLU A 305 -27.48 0.16 -4.57
C GLU A 305 -27.85 1.39 -5.39
N GLY A 306 -27.70 1.33 -6.72
CA GLY A 306 -27.95 2.47 -7.61
C GLY A 306 -26.81 3.50 -7.68
N THR A 307 -25.71 3.35 -6.91
CA THR A 307 -24.59 4.30 -6.91
C THR A 307 -23.92 4.38 -8.29
N LEU A 308 -23.82 3.30 -9.04
CA LEU A 308 -23.24 3.33 -10.38
C LEU A 308 -24.10 4.12 -11.35
N GLU A 309 -25.40 3.87 -11.35
CA GLU A 309 -26.38 4.58 -12.21
C GLU A 309 -26.37 6.08 -11.91
N GLN A 310 -26.30 6.44 -10.62
CA GLN A 310 -26.18 7.83 -10.18
C GLN A 310 -24.88 8.46 -10.69
N LEU A 311 -23.75 7.75 -10.60
CA LEU A 311 -22.46 8.21 -11.14
C LEU A 311 -22.55 8.42 -12.66
N LEU A 312 -23.04 7.44 -13.40
CA LEU A 312 -23.12 7.51 -14.86
C LEU A 312 -24.04 8.67 -15.31
N ALA A 313 -25.20 8.86 -14.65
CA ALA A 313 -26.10 9.98 -14.92
C ALA A 313 -25.42 11.33 -14.66
N ALA A 314 -24.69 11.46 -13.55
CA ALA A 314 -23.96 12.69 -13.23
C ALA A 314 -22.81 12.95 -14.21
N LEU A 315 -22.14 11.93 -14.72
CA LEU A 315 -21.07 12.08 -15.72
C LEU A 315 -21.59 12.45 -17.12
N CYS A 316 -22.81 12.01 -17.50
CA CYS A 316 -23.40 12.27 -18.82
C CYS A 316 -24.08 13.63 -18.97
N ALA A 317 -24.54 14.24 -17.88
CA ALA A 317 -25.18 15.55 -17.92
C ALA A 317 -24.13 16.64 -18.27
N ARG A 318 -23.94 16.97 -19.55
CA ARG A 318 -23.11 18.09 -20.04
C ARG A 318 -23.90 19.39 -20.01
#